data_32b1263e700223a8703693a8e8b3a6a0
#
_entry.id   32b1263e700223a8703693a8e8b3a6a0
#
_cell.length_a   1.000
_cell.length_b   1.000
_cell.length_c   1.000
_cell.angle_alpha   90.00
_cell.angle_beta   90.00
_cell.angle_gamma   90.00
#
_symmetry.space_group_name_H-M   'P 1'
#
loop_
_entity.id
_entity.type
_entity.pdbx_description
1 polymer ?
#
loop_
_entity_poly.entity_id
_entity_poly.type
_entity_poly.pdbx_seq_one_letter_code
_entity_poly.pdbx_strand_id
1 'polypeptide(L)'
;MARTIYDKPTRALLKDMLAEWTLKPDETFSAQRAVDWFAKNYPKLKAGSIHAHLVQASTNDPSRRHHPATNATDDLLFKVGSREYRRYQPGVDPAPIHQPGKTQITGAGGAMVTVDEEDDDAGAAVDAALAGSTQFALEKDLQRYLADNLQLIEPGLTLFQDEDITGFEYPAGGGRRIDILAKDKSGNFVVLELKVEKGYDRVVGQLLRYVNWVRKELAEPGQRVRGIIVCRTMSEDLVLACASTKEVELYEYRLQVTVSKVPALELPV
;
A
#
# COMPACT_ATOMS: atom_id res chain seq x y z
N MET A 1 13.25 -6.40 -15.63
CA MET A 1 13.82 -6.87 -14.35
C MET A 1 13.90 -5.68 -13.41
N ALA A 2 13.39 -5.80 -12.20
CA ALA A 2 13.51 -4.76 -11.19
C ALA A 2 15.01 -4.50 -10.91
N ARG A 3 15.41 -3.23 -10.88
CA ARG A 3 16.80 -2.84 -10.68
C ARG A 3 17.15 -2.93 -9.21
N THR A 4 18.01 -3.86 -8.83
CA THR A 4 18.52 -3.99 -7.46
C THR A 4 19.63 -2.96 -7.19
N ILE A 5 19.71 -2.47 -5.94
CA ILE A 5 20.76 -1.51 -5.51
C ILE A 5 22.10 -2.23 -5.30
N TYR A 6 22.04 -3.49 -4.90
CA TYR A 6 23.18 -4.38 -4.68
C TYR A 6 23.08 -5.61 -5.59
N ASP A 7 24.12 -6.44 -5.59
CA ASP A 7 24.16 -7.68 -6.40
C ASP A 7 23.05 -8.69 -6.05
N LYS A 8 22.54 -8.60 -4.82
CA LYS A 8 21.40 -9.40 -4.34
C LYS A 8 20.18 -8.51 -4.09
N PRO A 9 18.97 -8.99 -4.36
CA PRO A 9 17.75 -8.27 -3.99
C PRO A 9 17.60 -8.23 -2.46
N THR A 10 16.93 -7.19 -1.95
CA THR A 10 16.76 -6.95 -0.50
C THR A 10 16.16 -8.15 0.23
N ARG A 11 15.23 -8.89 -0.39
CA ARG A 11 14.68 -10.12 0.18
C ARG A 11 15.73 -11.22 0.39
N ALA A 12 16.75 -11.32 -0.48
CA ALA A 12 17.84 -12.29 -0.29
C ALA A 12 18.77 -11.83 0.83
N LEU A 13 19.00 -10.51 0.94
CA LEU A 13 19.77 -9.92 2.04
C LEU A 13 19.06 -10.11 3.39
N LEU A 14 17.72 -10.10 3.43
CA LEU A 14 16.95 -10.45 4.63
C LEU A 14 17.20 -11.91 5.04
N LYS A 15 17.28 -12.85 4.10
CA LYS A 15 17.62 -14.24 4.40
C LYS A 15 19.03 -14.37 4.99
N ASP A 16 20.00 -13.65 4.41
CA ASP A 16 21.37 -13.60 4.92
C ASP A 16 21.42 -13.05 6.35
N MET A 17 20.69 -11.94 6.63
CA MET A 17 20.55 -11.36 7.97
C MET A 17 19.97 -12.36 8.97
N LEU A 18 18.88 -13.03 8.62
CA LEU A 18 18.25 -14.02 9.49
C LEU A 18 19.14 -15.25 9.73
N ALA A 19 19.95 -15.63 8.73
CA ALA A 19 20.93 -16.72 8.88
C ALA A 19 22.06 -16.33 9.84
N GLU A 20 22.57 -15.09 9.74
CA GLU A 20 23.60 -14.57 10.66
C GLU A 20 23.10 -14.50 12.11
N TRP A 21 21.85 -14.06 12.31
CA TRP A 21 21.32 -13.90 13.66
C TRP A 21 21.01 -15.21 14.38
N THR A 22 20.87 -16.33 13.67
CA THR A 22 20.58 -17.66 14.25
C THR A 22 19.47 -17.67 15.30
N LEU A 23 18.39 -16.87 15.05
CA LEU A 23 17.29 -16.68 15.99
C LEU A 23 16.64 -18.02 16.37
N LYS A 24 16.31 -18.19 17.64
CA LYS A 24 15.45 -19.27 18.13
C LYS A 24 14.03 -19.11 17.56
N PRO A 25 13.23 -20.17 17.50
CA PRO A 25 11.88 -20.12 16.91
C PRO A 25 11.00 -18.99 17.45
N ASP A 26 10.99 -18.78 18.77
CA ASP A 26 10.15 -17.77 19.44
C ASP A 26 10.90 -16.48 19.77
N GLU A 27 12.15 -16.35 19.35
CA GLU A 27 12.92 -15.14 19.55
C GLU A 27 12.44 -14.04 18.62
N THR A 28 12.00 -12.91 19.22
CA THR A 28 11.54 -11.74 18.50
C THR A 28 12.65 -10.73 18.25
N PHE A 29 12.48 -9.93 17.22
CA PHE A 29 13.32 -8.78 16.95
C PHE A 29 12.48 -7.59 16.47
N SER A 30 12.96 -6.39 16.75
CA SER A 30 12.32 -5.16 16.29
C SER A 30 12.70 -4.83 14.83
N ALA A 31 11.81 -4.15 14.12
CA ALA A 31 12.14 -3.58 12.80
C ALA A 31 13.39 -2.69 12.86
N GLN A 32 13.60 -1.96 13.97
CA GLN A 32 14.77 -1.11 14.13
C GLN A 32 16.08 -1.91 14.14
N ARG A 33 16.11 -3.08 14.80
CA ARG A 33 17.28 -3.97 14.78
C ARG A 33 17.64 -4.39 13.35
N ALA A 34 16.63 -4.65 12.52
CA ALA A 34 16.86 -4.96 11.10
C ALA A 34 17.40 -3.74 10.34
N VAL A 35 16.78 -2.56 10.53
CA VAL A 35 17.26 -1.31 9.92
C VAL A 35 18.72 -1.03 10.29
N ASP A 36 19.08 -1.19 11.55
CA ASP A 36 20.45 -0.97 12.04
C ASP A 36 21.45 -1.95 11.41
N TRP A 37 21.05 -3.22 11.26
CA TRP A 37 21.89 -4.22 10.57
C TRP A 37 22.10 -3.87 9.10
N PHE A 38 21.03 -3.46 8.40
CA PHE A 38 21.13 -3.02 7.02
C PHE A 38 21.93 -1.73 6.87
N ALA A 39 21.75 -0.75 7.75
CA ALA A 39 22.51 0.50 7.73
C ALA A 39 24.03 0.25 7.86
N LYS A 40 24.40 -0.77 8.64
CA LYS A 40 25.81 -1.17 8.81
C LYS A 40 26.37 -1.90 7.58
N ASN A 41 25.60 -2.84 7.01
CA ASN A 41 26.09 -3.76 5.98
C ASN A 41 25.73 -3.27 4.55
N TYR A 42 24.63 -2.54 4.39
CA TYR A 42 24.05 -2.12 3.11
C TYR A 42 23.52 -0.67 3.17
N PRO A 43 24.39 0.33 3.39
CA PRO A 43 24.00 1.70 3.73
C PRO A 43 23.24 2.46 2.63
N LYS A 44 23.17 1.93 1.39
CA LYS A 44 22.39 2.54 0.31
C LYS A 44 20.90 2.18 0.39
N LEU A 45 20.51 1.14 1.17
CA LEU A 45 19.11 0.81 1.36
C LEU A 45 18.46 1.77 2.36
N LYS A 46 17.28 2.28 2.00
CA LYS A 46 16.53 3.19 2.86
C LYS A 46 15.76 2.43 3.92
N ALA A 47 15.59 3.03 5.10
CA ALA A 47 14.86 2.41 6.19
C ALA A 47 13.42 2.07 5.79
N GLY A 48 12.75 2.94 5.01
CA GLY A 48 11.40 2.67 4.49
C GLY A 48 11.34 1.45 3.58
N SER A 49 12.34 1.25 2.72
CA SER A 49 12.50 0.06 1.88
C SER A 49 12.63 -1.20 2.74
N ILE A 50 13.48 -1.17 3.75
CA ILE A 50 13.67 -2.30 4.67
C ILE A 50 12.35 -2.62 5.39
N HIS A 51 11.62 -1.62 5.86
CA HIS A 51 10.30 -1.82 6.48
C HIS A 51 9.30 -2.48 5.52
N ALA A 52 9.26 -2.06 4.26
CA ALA A 52 8.37 -2.64 3.26
C ALA A 52 8.72 -4.11 2.98
N HIS A 53 10.01 -4.45 2.89
CA HIS A 53 10.45 -5.83 2.71
C HIS A 53 10.21 -6.72 3.96
N LEU A 54 10.29 -6.17 5.19
CA LEU A 54 9.89 -6.90 6.39
C LEU A 54 8.39 -7.24 6.38
N VAL A 55 7.55 -6.30 5.95
CA VAL A 55 6.11 -6.53 5.77
C VAL A 55 5.86 -7.60 4.70
N GLN A 56 6.50 -7.50 3.55
CA GLN A 56 6.39 -8.47 2.47
C GLN A 56 6.80 -9.88 2.91
N ALA A 57 7.86 -10.00 3.69
CA ALA A 57 8.35 -11.26 4.23
C ALA A 57 7.48 -11.84 5.36
N SER A 58 6.56 -11.05 5.93
CA SER A 58 5.71 -11.45 7.06
C SER A 58 4.46 -12.18 6.57
N THR A 59 4.33 -13.46 6.92
CA THR A 59 3.27 -14.36 6.43
C THR A 59 1.86 -13.94 6.81
N ASN A 60 1.69 -13.21 7.91
CA ASN A 60 0.42 -12.79 8.46
C ASN A 60 0.11 -11.29 8.27
N ASP A 61 0.92 -10.52 7.51
CA ASP A 61 0.61 -9.12 7.25
C ASP A 61 -0.33 -8.98 6.05
N PRO A 62 -1.51 -8.33 6.20
CA PRO A 62 -2.48 -8.16 5.11
C PRO A 62 -1.94 -7.43 3.88
N SER A 63 -0.98 -6.51 4.06
CA SER A 63 -0.35 -5.76 2.95
C SER A 63 0.37 -6.67 1.96
N ARG A 64 0.71 -7.87 2.39
CA ARG A 64 1.35 -8.88 1.55
C ARG A 64 0.54 -9.26 0.30
N ARG A 65 -0.80 -9.13 0.37
CA ARG A 65 -1.72 -9.37 -0.75
C ARG A 65 -1.47 -8.45 -1.95
N HIS A 66 -0.86 -7.29 -1.72
CA HIS A 66 -0.60 -6.27 -2.74
C HIS A 66 0.78 -6.44 -3.40
N HIS A 67 1.59 -7.40 -2.94
CA HIS A 67 2.92 -7.66 -3.46
C HIS A 67 2.91 -8.89 -4.37
N PRO A 68 3.03 -8.70 -5.72
CA PRO A 68 2.80 -9.76 -6.69
C PRO A 68 3.84 -10.90 -6.68
N ALA A 69 4.99 -10.69 -6.08
CA ALA A 69 6.12 -11.61 -6.12
C ALA A 69 6.21 -12.54 -4.90
N THR A 70 5.25 -12.52 -3.97
CA THR A 70 5.31 -13.37 -2.79
C THR A 70 5.03 -14.84 -3.11
N ASN A 71 5.93 -15.71 -2.71
CA ASN A 71 5.82 -17.15 -2.84
C ASN A 71 6.36 -17.84 -1.58
N ALA A 72 6.27 -19.17 -1.52
CA ALA A 72 6.69 -19.93 -0.32
C ALA A 72 8.16 -19.71 0.08
N THR A 73 9.03 -19.28 -0.85
CA THR A 73 10.44 -18.98 -0.51
C THR A 73 10.60 -17.65 0.23
N ASP A 74 9.56 -16.82 0.24
CA ASP A 74 9.53 -15.51 0.89
C ASP A 74 8.74 -15.54 2.21
N ASP A 75 8.29 -16.72 2.65
CA ASP A 75 7.63 -16.96 3.92
C ASP A 75 8.68 -17.05 5.05
N LEU A 76 9.21 -15.90 5.45
CA LEU A 76 10.36 -15.83 6.35
C LEU A 76 9.97 -15.44 7.77
N LEU A 77 9.00 -14.55 7.91
CA LEU A 77 8.69 -13.87 9.15
C LEU A 77 7.23 -14.05 9.55
N PHE A 78 6.99 -13.94 10.83
CA PHE A 78 5.68 -13.80 11.45
C PHE A 78 5.68 -12.52 12.29
N LYS A 79 4.74 -11.62 12.01
CA LYS A 79 4.59 -10.37 12.73
C LYS A 79 3.84 -10.63 14.04
N VAL A 80 4.48 -10.34 15.17
CA VAL A 80 3.93 -10.55 16.52
C VAL A 80 3.40 -9.28 17.17
N GLY A 81 3.74 -8.12 16.60
CA GLY A 81 3.30 -6.82 17.09
C GLY A 81 3.60 -5.69 16.09
N SER A 82 3.29 -4.47 16.49
CA SER A 82 3.60 -3.27 15.68
C SER A 82 5.12 -3.10 15.57
N ARG A 83 5.74 -3.53 14.49
CA ARG A 83 7.18 -3.49 14.26
C ARG A 83 7.98 -4.55 15.00
N GLU A 84 7.35 -5.65 15.41
CA GLU A 84 8.02 -6.81 16.00
C GLU A 84 7.77 -8.07 15.19
N TYR A 85 8.81 -8.85 15.00
CA TYR A 85 8.84 -10.00 14.12
C TYR A 85 9.59 -11.17 14.78
N ARG A 86 9.24 -12.39 14.39
CA ARG A 86 10.02 -13.59 14.62
C ARG A 86 10.10 -14.43 13.35
N ARG A 87 10.84 -15.51 13.35
CA ARG A 87 10.81 -16.45 12.24
C ARG A 87 9.42 -17.08 12.09
N TYR A 88 8.97 -17.22 10.86
CA TYR A 88 7.78 -18.00 10.53
C TYR A 88 8.04 -19.49 10.83
N GLN A 89 7.08 -20.18 11.44
CA GLN A 89 7.14 -21.57 11.82
C GLN A 89 6.07 -22.37 11.07
N PRO A 90 6.42 -23.06 9.95
CA PRO A 90 5.47 -23.89 9.21
C PRO A 90 4.84 -24.97 10.10
N GLY A 91 3.52 -25.13 10.02
CA GLY A 91 2.77 -26.08 10.82
C GLY A 91 2.44 -25.66 12.26
N VAL A 92 3.01 -24.55 12.74
CA VAL A 92 2.68 -23.90 14.03
C VAL A 92 1.87 -22.63 13.78
N ASP A 93 2.39 -21.78 12.89
CA ASP A 93 1.75 -20.52 12.53
C ASP A 93 0.61 -20.73 11.51
N PRO A 94 -0.36 -19.82 11.45
CA PRO A 94 -1.36 -19.81 10.39
C PRO A 94 -0.76 -19.83 8.98
N ALA A 95 -1.52 -20.36 8.02
CA ALA A 95 -1.10 -20.41 6.63
C ALA A 95 -0.76 -19.00 6.10
N PRO A 96 0.33 -18.86 5.31
CA PRO A 96 0.74 -17.58 4.78
C PRO A 96 -0.30 -16.91 3.89
N ILE A 97 -0.47 -15.60 4.06
CA ILE A 97 -1.29 -14.79 3.17
C ILE A 97 -0.55 -14.65 1.84
N HIS A 98 -1.12 -15.20 0.78
CA HIS A 98 -0.68 -15.00 -0.60
C HIS A 98 -1.74 -14.19 -1.37
N GLN A 99 -1.35 -13.61 -2.51
CA GLN A 99 -2.35 -13.05 -3.42
C GLN A 99 -3.40 -14.12 -3.73
N PRO A 100 -4.71 -13.77 -3.73
CA PRO A 100 -5.70 -14.68 -4.28
C PRO A 100 -5.28 -14.92 -5.75
N GLY A 101 -4.83 -16.14 -6.03
CA GLY A 101 -4.57 -16.57 -7.41
C GLY A 101 -5.82 -16.24 -8.23
N LYS A 102 -5.70 -16.02 -9.54
CA LYS A 102 -6.83 -15.95 -10.46
C LYS A 102 -7.55 -17.31 -10.41
N THR A 103 -8.29 -17.54 -9.33
CA THR A 103 -9.10 -18.73 -9.15
C THR A 103 -10.33 -18.53 -10.02
N GLN A 104 -10.47 -19.38 -11.02
CA GLN A 104 -11.74 -19.58 -11.70
C GLN A 104 -12.83 -19.74 -10.64
N ILE A 105 -13.91 -18.97 -10.79
CA ILE A 105 -15.09 -19.02 -9.92
C ILE A 105 -15.75 -20.38 -10.14
N THR A 106 -15.46 -21.35 -9.27
CA THR A 106 -16.34 -22.47 -9.03
C THR A 106 -17.08 -22.15 -7.74
N GLY A 107 -18.39 -21.98 -7.86
CA GLY A 107 -19.24 -21.53 -6.77
C GLY A 107 -19.29 -22.51 -5.60
N ALA A 108 -19.36 -21.96 -4.43
CA ALA A 108 -20.28 -22.28 -3.31
C ALA A 108 -19.76 -21.66 -2.01
N GLY A 109 -20.51 -20.75 -1.45
CA GLY A 109 -20.78 -20.64 -0.01
C GLY A 109 -19.64 -20.27 0.95
N GLY A 110 -19.68 -19.04 1.48
CA GLY A 110 -18.98 -18.68 2.69
C GLY A 110 -18.23 -17.36 2.59
N ALA A 111 -18.94 -16.23 2.66
CA ALA A 111 -18.33 -14.92 2.87
C ALA A 111 -17.77 -14.85 4.29
N MET A 112 -16.48 -15.02 4.45
CA MET A 112 -15.78 -14.62 5.65
C MET A 112 -15.37 -13.15 5.46
N VAL A 113 -16.16 -12.25 6.00
CA VAL A 113 -15.86 -10.83 6.11
C VAL A 113 -14.72 -10.71 7.13
N THR A 114 -13.51 -10.56 6.66
CA THR A 114 -12.43 -10.05 7.51
C THR A 114 -12.53 -8.54 7.50
N VAL A 115 -13.02 -8.00 8.61
CA VAL A 115 -12.99 -6.57 8.89
C VAL A 115 -11.53 -6.23 9.15
N ASP A 116 -10.91 -5.42 8.28
CA ASP A 116 -9.63 -4.78 8.58
C ASP A 116 -9.91 -3.72 9.67
N GLU A 117 -9.73 -4.10 10.93
CA GLU A 117 -9.71 -3.17 12.05
C GLU A 117 -8.42 -2.35 11.98
N GLU A 118 -8.49 -1.16 11.46
CA GLU A 118 -7.66 -0.01 11.82
C GLU A 118 -8.18 1.28 11.14
N ASP A 119 -9.51 1.50 11.21
CA ASP A 119 -10.08 2.84 11.22
C ASP A 119 -10.83 2.99 12.54
N ASP A 120 -10.22 3.68 13.50
CA ASP A 120 -10.88 4.15 14.71
C ASP A 120 -12.02 5.10 14.35
N ASP A 121 -13.20 4.57 14.09
CA ASP A 121 -14.45 5.26 14.28
C ASP A 121 -15.59 4.27 14.56
N ALA A 122 -15.74 3.91 15.83
CA ALA A 122 -16.92 3.23 16.32
C ALA A 122 -18.05 4.24 16.52
N GLY A 123 -19.00 4.27 15.59
CA GLY A 123 -20.25 4.96 15.87
C GLY A 123 -21.11 5.33 14.67
N ALA A 124 -21.84 4.37 14.10
CA ALA A 124 -23.23 4.51 13.62
C ALA A 124 -23.68 3.24 12.91
N ALA A 125 -24.82 2.72 13.35
CA ALA A 125 -25.28 1.36 13.18
C ALA A 125 -25.79 0.99 11.76
N VAL A 126 -25.58 -0.25 11.45
CA VAL A 126 -26.30 -1.28 10.65
C VAL A 126 -26.81 -0.98 9.22
N ASP A 127 -27.32 0.18 8.88
CA ASP A 127 -27.65 0.55 7.49
C ASP A 127 -26.42 1.07 6.70
N ALA A 128 -25.38 1.45 7.39
CA ALA A 128 -24.09 1.87 6.83
C ALA A 128 -23.27 0.70 6.27
N ALA A 129 -23.48 -0.53 6.73
CA ALA A 129 -22.65 -1.67 6.35
C ALA A 129 -22.78 -2.05 4.87
N LEU A 130 -23.98 -1.94 4.28
CA LEU A 130 -24.20 -2.27 2.85
C LEU A 130 -23.74 -1.12 1.93
N ALA A 131 -23.98 0.11 2.33
CA ALA A 131 -23.50 1.29 1.64
C ALA A 131 -21.96 1.39 1.76
N GLY A 132 -21.41 1.13 2.94
CA GLY A 132 -19.97 1.10 3.20
C GLY A 132 -19.22 0.02 2.41
N SER A 133 -19.81 -1.17 2.22
CA SER A 133 -19.16 -2.23 1.44
C SER A 133 -19.10 -1.91 -0.06
N THR A 134 -20.13 -1.31 -0.63
CA THR A 134 -20.16 -0.91 -2.05
C THR A 134 -19.24 0.29 -2.30
N GLN A 135 -19.19 1.22 -1.38
CA GLN A 135 -18.38 2.43 -1.44
C GLN A 135 -16.89 2.11 -1.27
N PHE A 136 -16.55 1.24 -0.33
CA PHE A 136 -15.21 0.70 -0.15
C PHE A 136 -14.72 -0.08 -1.39
N ALA A 137 -15.57 -0.86 -2.03
CA ALA A 137 -15.24 -1.51 -3.29
C ALA A 137 -14.95 -0.49 -4.40
N LEU A 138 -15.77 0.57 -4.51
CA LEU A 138 -15.59 1.64 -5.49
C LEU A 138 -14.30 2.44 -5.24
N GLU A 139 -13.93 2.66 -3.97
CA GLU A 139 -12.68 3.34 -3.60
C GLU A 139 -11.46 2.53 -4.04
N LYS A 140 -11.46 1.22 -3.77
CA LYS A 140 -10.38 0.32 -4.21
C LYS A 140 -10.28 0.19 -5.73
N ASP A 141 -11.40 0.16 -6.43
CA ASP A 141 -11.42 0.11 -7.89
C ASP A 141 -10.88 1.41 -8.49
N LEU A 142 -11.27 2.55 -7.93
CA LEU A 142 -10.75 3.85 -8.31
C LEU A 142 -9.24 3.96 -8.02
N GLN A 143 -8.81 3.53 -6.84
CA GLN A 143 -7.40 3.53 -6.45
C GLN A 143 -6.56 2.72 -7.45
N ARG A 144 -7.00 1.51 -7.79
CA ARG A 144 -6.32 0.67 -8.78
C ARG A 144 -6.30 1.32 -10.16
N TYR A 145 -7.45 1.84 -10.60
CA TYR A 145 -7.54 2.53 -11.87
C TYR A 145 -6.59 3.74 -11.96
N LEU A 146 -6.51 4.55 -10.91
CA LEU A 146 -5.59 5.69 -10.86
C LEU A 146 -4.13 5.25 -10.79
N ALA A 147 -3.81 4.18 -10.05
CA ALA A 147 -2.45 3.64 -9.99
C ALA A 147 -1.95 3.17 -11.36
N ASP A 148 -2.85 2.60 -12.18
CA ASP A 148 -2.56 2.16 -13.55
C ASP A 148 -2.56 3.33 -14.56
N ASN A 149 -3.15 4.50 -14.20
CA ASN A 149 -3.37 5.64 -15.10
C ASN A 149 -2.92 6.98 -14.49
N LEU A 150 -1.76 7.00 -13.82
CA LEU A 150 -1.25 8.18 -13.11
C LEU A 150 -1.05 9.41 -14.01
N GLN A 151 -0.90 9.23 -15.32
CA GLN A 151 -0.85 10.31 -16.32
C GLN A 151 -2.15 11.13 -16.38
N LEU A 152 -3.28 10.64 -15.86
CA LEU A 152 -4.52 11.40 -15.72
C LEU A 152 -4.40 12.52 -14.67
N ILE A 153 -3.52 12.34 -13.70
CA ILE A 153 -3.23 13.32 -12.66
C ILE A 153 -2.16 14.28 -13.15
N GLU A 154 -1.03 13.74 -13.60
CA GLU A 154 0.07 14.56 -14.11
C GLU A 154 0.87 13.79 -15.17
N PRO A 155 1.17 14.39 -16.33
CA PRO A 155 2.02 13.78 -17.34
C PRO A 155 3.41 13.46 -16.82
N GLY A 156 3.80 12.19 -16.92
CA GLY A 156 5.11 11.69 -16.46
C GLY A 156 5.14 11.23 -15.02
N LEU A 157 4.00 11.22 -14.32
CA LEU A 157 3.86 10.56 -13.03
C LEU A 157 3.88 9.04 -13.22
N THR A 158 4.69 8.34 -12.44
CA THR A 158 4.85 6.88 -12.52
C THR A 158 4.73 6.26 -11.14
N LEU A 159 4.16 5.07 -11.07
CA LEU A 159 4.06 4.33 -9.82
C LEU A 159 5.48 4.06 -9.28
N PHE A 160 5.71 4.34 -8.00
CA PHE A 160 6.98 4.03 -7.36
C PHE A 160 7.24 2.53 -7.40
N GLN A 161 8.48 2.17 -7.67
CA GLN A 161 8.94 0.79 -7.71
C GLN A 161 10.17 0.64 -6.83
N ASP A 162 10.10 -0.24 -5.86
CA ASP A 162 11.18 -0.61 -4.96
C ASP A 162 11.42 -2.12 -5.06
N GLU A 163 12.31 -2.48 -5.97
CA GLU A 163 12.51 -3.87 -6.40
C GLU A 163 11.20 -4.52 -6.86
N ASP A 164 10.68 -5.48 -6.10
CA ASP A 164 9.41 -6.18 -6.34
C ASP A 164 8.23 -5.59 -5.55
N ILE A 165 8.45 -4.53 -4.77
CA ILE A 165 7.41 -3.79 -4.06
C ILE A 165 6.97 -2.60 -4.90
N THR A 166 5.66 -2.48 -5.13
CA THR A 166 5.08 -1.35 -5.87
C THR A 166 4.59 -0.27 -4.92
N GLY A 167 4.44 0.95 -5.44
CA GLY A 167 3.87 2.08 -4.71
C GLY A 167 2.35 1.99 -4.47
N PHE A 168 1.69 0.90 -4.87
CA PHE A 168 0.28 0.64 -4.57
C PHE A 168 0.15 0.04 -3.17
N GLU A 169 -0.67 0.63 -2.29
CA GLU A 169 -0.80 0.22 -0.89
C GLU A 169 0.57 0.11 -0.19
N TYR A 170 1.43 1.12 -0.40
CA TYR A 170 2.81 1.07 0.05
C TYR A 170 2.91 1.11 1.58
N PRO A 171 3.61 0.16 2.23
CA PRO A 171 3.71 0.11 3.69
C PRO A 171 4.45 1.32 4.27
N ALA A 172 3.79 2.11 5.10
CA ALA A 172 4.33 3.33 5.72
C ALA A 172 4.66 3.18 7.22
N GLY A 173 4.85 1.95 7.67
CA GLY A 173 5.17 1.64 9.06
C GLY A 173 3.95 1.70 10.00
N GLY A 174 4.02 0.94 11.11
CA GLY A 174 2.96 0.89 12.11
C GLY A 174 1.61 0.35 11.62
N GLY A 175 1.62 -0.53 10.61
CA GLY A 175 0.39 -1.06 10.00
C GLY A 175 -0.25 -0.14 8.96
N ARG A 176 0.24 1.09 8.77
CA ARG A 176 -0.31 2.07 7.83
C ARG A 176 0.17 1.84 6.41
N ARG A 177 -0.67 2.23 5.45
CA ARG A 177 -0.38 2.14 4.02
C ARG A 177 -0.66 3.48 3.35
N ILE A 178 0.18 3.81 2.38
CA ILE A 178 -0.05 4.92 1.46
C ILE A 178 -0.86 4.37 0.29
N ASP A 179 -1.98 4.99 -0.05
CA ASP A 179 -2.85 4.52 -1.13
C ASP A 179 -2.06 4.36 -2.44
N ILE A 180 -1.40 5.43 -2.87
CA ILE A 180 -0.51 5.39 -4.04
C ILE A 180 0.74 6.24 -3.76
N LEU A 181 1.90 5.61 -3.85
CA LEU A 181 3.19 6.30 -3.84
C LEU A 181 3.76 6.32 -5.26
N ALA A 182 4.05 7.50 -5.76
CA ALA A 182 4.50 7.73 -7.12
C ALA A 182 5.78 8.58 -7.18
N LYS A 183 6.37 8.66 -8.37
CA LYS A 183 7.45 9.60 -8.71
C LYS A 183 7.06 10.45 -9.90
N ASP A 184 7.37 11.74 -9.82
CA ASP A 184 7.25 12.66 -10.93
C ASP A 184 8.40 12.49 -11.95
N LYS A 185 8.32 13.18 -13.09
CA LYS A 185 9.35 13.14 -14.14
C LYS A 185 10.73 13.61 -13.69
N SER A 186 10.82 14.33 -12.58
CA SER A 186 12.08 14.79 -11.97
C SER A 186 12.59 13.82 -10.90
N GLY A 187 11.87 12.72 -10.66
CA GLY A 187 12.21 11.71 -9.66
C GLY A 187 11.82 12.07 -8.24
N ASN A 188 11.06 13.15 -8.02
CA ASN A 188 10.53 13.50 -6.71
C ASN A 188 9.38 12.60 -6.32
N PHE A 189 9.16 12.42 -5.02
CA PHE A 189 8.05 11.61 -4.53
C PHE A 189 6.73 12.37 -4.53
N VAL A 190 5.67 11.66 -4.89
CA VAL A 190 4.29 12.12 -4.85
C VAL A 190 3.48 11.09 -4.07
N VAL A 191 2.86 11.54 -2.98
CA VAL A 191 1.99 10.73 -2.12
C VAL A 191 0.56 11.07 -2.49
N LEU A 192 -0.23 10.08 -2.93
CA LEU A 192 -1.64 10.26 -3.24
C LEU A 192 -2.49 9.59 -2.17
N GLU A 193 -3.50 10.30 -1.72
CA GLU A 193 -4.54 9.84 -0.79
C GLU A 193 -5.90 10.00 -1.45
N LEU A 194 -6.70 8.94 -1.46
CA LEU A 194 -8.03 8.93 -2.07
C LEU A 194 -9.10 9.03 -1.00
N LYS A 195 -10.15 9.83 -1.26
CA LYS A 195 -11.34 9.89 -0.42
C LYS A 195 -12.60 9.95 -1.26
N VAL A 196 -13.47 8.98 -1.04
CA VAL A 196 -14.77 8.88 -1.73
C VAL A 196 -15.86 9.58 -0.92
N GLU A 197 -15.71 9.65 0.41
CA GLU A 197 -16.69 10.22 1.35
C GLU A 197 -16.32 11.57 1.96
N LYS A 198 -17.33 12.20 2.61
CA LYS A 198 -17.18 13.41 3.42
C LYS A 198 -16.44 13.09 4.72
N GLY A 199 -15.47 13.89 5.10
CA GLY A 199 -14.67 13.67 6.33
C GLY A 199 -13.26 14.22 6.15
N TYR A 200 -13.18 15.43 5.65
CA TYR A 200 -11.98 16.02 5.07
C TYR A 200 -10.89 16.40 6.07
N ASP A 201 -11.23 16.66 7.32
CA ASP A 201 -10.25 17.14 8.31
C ASP A 201 -9.15 16.09 8.62
N ARG A 202 -9.51 14.81 8.60
CA ARG A 202 -8.56 13.73 8.87
C ARG A 202 -7.61 13.45 7.71
N VAL A 203 -8.07 13.62 6.45
CA VAL A 203 -7.27 13.28 5.25
C VAL A 203 -6.04 14.16 5.12
N VAL A 204 -6.13 15.45 5.47
CA VAL A 204 -4.98 16.36 5.42
C VAL A 204 -3.90 15.92 6.40
N GLY A 205 -4.29 15.60 7.64
CA GLY A 205 -3.38 15.10 8.66
C GLY A 205 -2.76 13.75 8.30
N GLN A 206 -3.53 12.86 7.68
CA GLN A 206 -3.07 11.57 7.18
C GLN A 206 -2.04 11.75 6.06
N LEU A 207 -2.38 12.54 5.03
CA LEU A 207 -1.50 12.84 3.91
C LEU A 207 -0.18 13.47 4.37
N LEU A 208 -0.23 14.50 5.22
CA LEU A 208 0.97 15.17 5.73
C LEU A 208 1.87 14.23 6.54
N ARG A 209 1.28 13.30 7.28
CA ARG A 209 2.04 12.26 7.99
C ARG A 209 2.77 11.36 6.99
N TYR A 210 2.12 10.94 5.91
CA TYR A 210 2.74 10.14 4.88
C TYR A 210 3.82 10.90 4.10
N VAL A 211 3.57 12.16 3.74
CA VAL A 211 4.57 13.03 3.11
C VAL A 211 5.84 13.13 3.99
N ASN A 212 5.66 13.36 5.28
CA ASN A 212 6.79 13.45 6.22
C ASN A 212 7.47 12.10 6.45
N TRP A 213 6.70 11.00 6.45
CA TRP A 213 7.26 9.66 6.54
C TRP A 213 8.11 9.33 5.30
N VAL A 214 7.62 9.58 4.10
CA VAL A 214 8.37 9.38 2.84
C VAL A 214 9.63 10.24 2.83
N ARG A 215 9.52 11.49 3.28
CA ARG A 215 10.65 12.42 3.38
C ARG A 215 11.75 11.90 4.29
N LYS A 216 11.37 11.32 5.42
CA LYS A 216 12.30 10.78 6.41
C LYS A 216 12.88 9.41 6.01
N GLU A 217 12.05 8.51 5.48
CA GLU A 217 12.38 7.09 5.39
C GLU A 217 12.79 6.64 3.97
N LEU A 218 12.40 7.40 2.92
CA LEU A 218 12.65 7.02 1.52
C LEU A 218 13.40 8.06 0.70
N ALA A 219 13.18 9.36 0.96
CA ALA A 219 13.73 10.40 0.11
C ALA A 219 15.24 10.56 0.27
N GLU A 220 15.90 10.95 -0.82
CA GLU A 220 17.30 11.37 -0.79
C GLU A 220 17.42 12.82 -0.28
N PRO A 221 18.58 13.22 0.22
CA PRO A 221 18.85 14.62 0.56
C PRO A 221 18.56 15.54 -0.64
N GLY A 222 17.67 16.54 -0.45
CA GLY A 222 17.26 17.47 -1.49
C GLY A 222 16.13 16.97 -2.42
N GLN A 223 15.72 15.72 -2.34
CA GLN A 223 14.59 15.20 -3.08
C GLN A 223 13.28 15.73 -2.49
N ARG A 224 12.40 16.27 -3.32
CA ARG A 224 11.10 16.81 -2.88
C ARG A 224 10.09 15.69 -2.65
N VAL A 225 9.17 15.96 -1.72
CA VAL A 225 8.00 15.11 -1.46
C VAL A 225 6.78 16.00 -1.36
N ARG A 226 5.77 15.75 -2.16
CA ARG A 226 4.48 16.46 -2.14
C ARG A 226 3.33 15.48 -1.99
N GLY A 227 2.17 15.99 -1.61
CA GLY A 227 0.96 15.21 -1.45
C GLY A 227 -0.14 15.63 -2.40
N ILE A 228 -0.97 14.68 -2.80
CA ILE A 228 -2.18 14.91 -3.61
C ILE A 228 -3.36 14.26 -2.89
N ILE A 229 -4.44 15.02 -2.70
CA ILE A 229 -5.74 14.48 -2.28
C ILE A 229 -6.62 14.38 -3.51
N VAL A 230 -7.17 13.19 -3.75
CA VAL A 230 -8.12 12.94 -4.83
C VAL A 230 -9.47 12.62 -4.21
N CYS A 231 -10.49 13.41 -4.48
CA CYS A 231 -11.85 13.15 -3.99
C CYS A 231 -12.91 13.42 -5.06
N ARG A 232 -14.14 12.98 -4.80
CA ARG A 232 -15.25 13.16 -5.74
C ARG A 232 -15.71 14.59 -5.81
N THR A 233 -15.73 15.29 -4.68
CA THR A 233 -16.18 16.69 -4.56
C THR A 233 -15.36 17.36 -3.47
N MET A 234 -14.77 18.52 -3.76
CA MET A 234 -14.06 19.32 -2.78
C MET A 234 -15.04 20.09 -1.89
N SER A 235 -14.82 20.07 -0.57
CA SER A 235 -15.48 21.00 0.34
C SER A 235 -14.67 22.29 0.47
N GLU A 236 -15.35 23.39 0.81
CA GLU A 236 -14.67 24.65 1.13
C GLU A 236 -13.70 24.48 2.30
N ASP A 237 -14.08 23.70 3.32
CA ASP A 237 -13.22 23.42 4.49
C ASP A 237 -11.94 22.72 4.10
N LEU A 238 -11.98 21.73 3.18
CA LEU A 238 -10.78 21.05 2.68
C LEU A 238 -9.87 22.02 1.91
N VAL A 239 -10.46 22.85 1.05
CA VAL A 239 -9.70 23.86 0.30
C VAL A 239 -9.04 24.85 1.26
N LEU A 240 -9.77 25.32 2.28
CA LEU A 240 -9.25 26.21 3.33
C LEU A 240 -8.14 25.54 4.15
N ALA A 241 -8.33 24.29 4.56
CA ALA A 241 -7.34 23.53 5.32
C ALA A 241 -6.01 23.36 4.56
N CYS A 242 -6.08 23.23 3.23
CA CYS A 242 -4.90 23.09 2.38
C CYS A 242 -4.31 24.41 1.88
N ALA A 243 -5.03 25.55 2.00
CA ALA A 243 -4.64 26.83 1.40
C ALA A 243 -3.25 27.34 1.81
N SER A 244 -2.79 27.03 3.03
CA SER A 244 -1.46 27.40 3.52
C SER A 244 -0.40 26.31 3.30
N THR A 245 -0.79 25.13 2.80
CA THR A 245 0.09 23.96 2.66
C THR A 245 0.55 23.83 1.20
N LYS A 246 1.67 24.50 0.87
CA LYS A 246 2.20 24.56 -0.51
C LYS A 246 2.55 23.20 -1.14
N GLU A 247 2.63 22.15 -0.34
CA GLU A 247 3.03 20.82 -0.77
C GLU A 247 1.83 19.88 -0.96
N VAL A 248 0.60 20.37 -0.81
CA VAL A 248 -0.64 19.62 -1.00
C VAL A 248 -1.41 20.18 -2.17
N GLU A 249 -1.73 19.31 -3.11
CA GLU A 249 -2.56 19.60 -4.28
C GLU A 249 -3.87 18.85 -4.18
N LEU A 250 -4.94 19.45 -4.72
CA LEU A 250 -6.29 18.91 -4.62
C LEU A 250 -6.84 18.61 -6.03
N TYR A 251 -7.37 17.40 -6.21
CA TYR A 251 -7.93 16.91 -7.47
C TYR A 251 -9.34 16.36 -7.28
N GLU A 252 -10.26 16.72 -8.15
CA GLU A 252 -11.58 16.11 -8.24
C GLU A 252 -11.64 15.07 -9.34
N TYR A 253 -12.24 13.90 -9.06
CA TYR A 253 -12.54 12.92 -10.09
C TYR A 253 -14.03 12.91 -10.45
N ARG A 254 -14.35 12.52 -11.68
CA ARG A 254 -15.71 12.26 -12.16
C ARG A 254 -15.77 10.94 -12.88
N LEU A 255 -16.77 10.13 -12.54
CA LEU A 255 -17.03 8.87 -13.22
C LEU A 255 -18.22 9.08 -14.17
N GLN A 256 -18.07 8.68 -15.43
CA GLN A 256 -19.13 8.69 -16.42
C GLN A 256 -19.30 7.29 -16.98
N VAL A 257 -20.53 6.78 -16.93
CA VAL A 257 -20.90 5.49 -17.50
C VAL A 257 -21.86 5.75 -18.67
N THR A 258 -21.55 5.20 -19.83
CA THR A 258 -22.42 5.28 -21.01
C THR A 258 -22.85 3.89 -21.38
N VAL A 259 -24.18 3.69 -21.52
CA VAL A 259 -24.77 2.44 -21.96
C VAL A 259 -25.55 2.71 -23.25
N SER A 260 -25.27 1.93 -24.30
CA SER A 260 -25.97 2.01 -25.56
C SER A 260 -26.62 0.65 -25.92
N LYS A 261 -27.80 0.71 -26.52
CA LYS A 261 -28.47 -0.49 -27.02
C LYS A 261 -27.79 -0.98 -28.28
N VAL A 262 -27.42 -2.24 -28.29
CA VAL A 262 -26.91 -2.89 -29.53
C VAL A 262 -28.14 -3.35 -30.34
N PRO A 263 -28.21 -3.05 -31.65
CA PRO A 263 -29.27 -3.56 -32.52
C PRO A 263 -29.29 -5.09 -32.49
N ALA A 264 -30.50 -5.67 -32.49
CA ALA A 264 -30.65 -7.12 -32.61
C ALA A 264 -30.17 -7.57 -34.03
N LEU A 265 -29.49 -8.71 -34.06
CA LEU A 265 -29.15 -9.33 -35.34
C LEU A 265 -30.41 -9.86 -35.98
N GLU A 266 -30.78 -9.35 -37.14
CA GLU A 266 -31.87 -9.96 -37.97
C GLU A 266 -31.32 -11.23 -38.60
N LEU A 267 -31.72 -12.37 -38.14
CA LEU A 267 -31.42 -13.65 -38.81
C LEU A 267 -32.33 -13.78 -40.05
N PRO A 268 -31.79 -14.12 -41.21
CA PRO A 268 -32.62 -14.37 -42.37
C PRO A 268 -33.54 -15.59 -42.10
N VAL A 269 -34.82 -15.45 -42.45
CA VAL A 269 -35.85 -16.47 -42.32
C VAL A 269 -35.63 -17.56 -43.38
#